data_761976c7eea6921209c2c29b3917c5d7
#
_entry.id   761976c7eea6921209c2c29b3917c5d7
#
_cell.length_a   1.000
_cell.length_b   1.000
_cell.length_c   1.000
_cell.angle_alpha   90.00
_cell.angle_beta   90.00
_cell.angle_gamma   90.00
#
_symmetry.space_group_name_H-M   'P 1'
#
loop_
_entity.id
_entity.type
_entity.pdbx_description
1 polymer ?
#
loop_
_entity_poly.entity_id
_entity_poly.type
_entity_poly.pdbx_seq_one_letter_code
_entity_poly.pdbx_strand_id
1 'polypeptide(L)'
;GISARLTFSNSLIREEHLADKKCNALCEMFENGSASGNNQKQASNKNNAVQNGIIIHSDLLLNYIKAKYPHFYFVSSTTKVLTDFKQFEEELNHNEFKYVVPDFRLNKQFTKLNSLSQAQKQKVEFLCNECCWFGCHDRKKCYENVSQKSLGENCFDHVCVSPTAQRGYSFSDAMKNPGFIGIEDIQNV
;
A
#
# COMPACT_ATOMS: atom_id res chain seq x y z
N GLY A 1 -5.88 7.66 -19.97
CA GLY A 1 -6.26 8.11 -18.63
C GLY A 1 -5.18 7.76 -17.62
N ILE A 2 -5.26 8.34 -16.44
CA ILE A 2 -4.34 8.09 -15.31
C ILE A 2 -5.11 7.34 -14.23
N SER A 3 -4.60 6.18 -13.79
CA SER A 3 -5.13 5.46 -12.63
C SER A 3 -4.71 6.17 -11.35
N ALA A 4 -5.64 6.39 -10.45
CA ALA A 4 -5.39 6.91 -9.11
C ALA A 4 -5.62 5.83 -8.07
N ARG A 5 -4.99 5.98 -6.91
CA ARG A 5 -5.18 5.07 -5.77
C ARG A 5 -5.56 5.83 -4.51
N LEU A 6 -6.58 5.37 -3.83
CA LEU A 6 -6.88 5.77 -2.46
C LEU A 6 -6.03 4.94 -1.50
N THR A 7 -5.52 5.57 -0.44
CA THR A 7 -4.72 4.88 0.57
C THR A 7 -5.54 4.72 1.85
N PHE A 8 -5.99 3.49 2.12
CA PHE A 8 -6.76 3.10 3.30
C PHE A 8 -5.97 2.06 4.11
N SER A 9 -4.80 2.46 4.57
CA SER A 9 -3.81 1.59 5.21
C SER A 9 -3.90 1.52 6.73
N ASN A 10 -4.99 2.03 7.34
CA ASN A 10 -5.19 1.90 8.77
C ASN A 10 -5.35 0.42 9.15
N SER A 11 -4.51 -0.04 10.10
CA SER A 11 -4.45 -1.44 10.53
C SER A 11 -5.49 -1.82 11.59
N LEU A 12 -6.20 -0.83 12.17
CA LEU A 12 -7.08 -1.00 13.32
C LEU A 12 -8.55 -0.67 12.99
N ILE A 13 -8.92 -0.75 11.71
CA ILE A 13 -10.30 -0.54 11.27
C ILE A 13 -11.23 -1.57 11.88
N ARG A 14 -12.36 -1.10 12.44
CA ARG A 14 -13.47 -1.89 12.98
C ARG A 14 -14.75 -1.57 12.21
N GLU A 15 -15.82 -2.33 12.46
CA GLU A 15 -17.10 -2.21 11.73
C GLU A 15 -17.70 -0.80 11.81
N GLU A 16 -17.63 -0.14 12.98
CA GLU A 16 -18.15 1.22 13.16
C GLU A 16 -17.47 2.25 12.22
N HIS A 17 -16.22 2.01 11.81
CA HIS A 17 -15.48 2.90 10.91
C HIS A 17 -15.92 2.76 9.44
N LEU A 18 -16.55 1.65 9.06
CA LEU A 18 -17.00 1.41 7.68
C LEU A 18 -18.10 2.40 7.25
N ALA A 19 -18.81 2.98 8.21
CA ALA A 19 -19.86 3.97 7.97
C ALA A 19 -19.33 5.41 7.76
N ASP A 20 -18.01 5.64 7.75
CA ASP A 20 -17.45 6.98 7.54
C ASP A 20 -17.91 7.59 6.23
N LYS A 21 -18.62 8.72 6.32
CA LYS A 21 -19.27 9.36 5.16
C LYS A 21 -18.27 9.93 4.17
N LYS A 22 -17.12 10.45 4.66
CA LYS A 22 -16.11 11.08 3.79
C LYS A 22 -15.36 10.02 3.00
N CYS A 23 -14.95 8.92 3.66
CA CYS A 23 -14.31 7.81 3.00
C CYS A 23 -15.22 7.14 1.97
N ASN A 24 -16.50 6.94 2.29
CA ASN A 24 -17.47 6.40 1.35
C ASN A 24 -17.69 7.33 0.15
N ALA A 25 -17.83 8.64 0.36
CA ALA A 25 -17.99 9.62 -0.73
C ALA A 25 -16.75 9.63 -1.66
N LEU A 26 -15.53 9.48 -1.11
CA LEU A 26 -14.32 9.33 -1.91
C LEU A 26 -14.36 8.04 -2.74
N CYS A 27 -14.79 6.92 -2.17
CA CYS A 27 -14.94 5.67 -2.92
C CYS A 27 -15.92 5.84 -4.07
N GLU A 28 -17.10 6.42 -3.84
CA GLU A 28 -18.11 6.67 -4.89
C GLU A 28 -17.54 7.54 -6.03
N MET A 29 -16.80 8.59 -5.69
CA MET A 29 -16.19 9.49 -6.68
C MET A 29 -15.12 8.76 -7.51
N PHE A 30 -14.27 7.96 -6.89
CA PHE A 30 -13.15 7.30 -7.55
C PHE A 30 -13.55 6.02 -8.28
N GLU A 31 -14.58 5.31 -7.81
CA GLU A 31 -15.09 4.11 -8.49
C GLU A 31 -15.67 4.43 -9.87
N ASN A 32 -16.42 5.52 -9.95
CA ASN A 32 -17.07 5.93 -11.20
C ASN A 32 -16.09 6.53 -12.22
N GLY A 33 -14.79 6.61 -11.88
CA GLY A 33 -13.76 7.23 -12.70
C GLY A 33 -13.93 8.73 -12.80
N SER A 34 -13.00 9.39 -13.48
CA SER A 34 -13.05 10.85 -13.70
C SER A 34 -14.14 11.25 -14.72
N ALA A 35 -15.37 10.87 -14.48
CA ALA A 35 -16.52 11.35 -15.26
C ALA A 35 -16.90 12.80 -14.94
N SER A 36 -16.12 13.52 -14.17
CA SER A 36 -16.27 14.95 -13.83
C SER A 36 -15.52 15.88 -14.78
N GLY A 37 -15.53 15.59 -16.08
CA GLY A 37 -15.40 16.64 -17.08
C GLY A 37 -16.79 16.93 -17.62
N ASN A 38 -17.20 18.19 -17.67
CA ASN A 38 -18.49 18.71 -18.12
C ASN A 38 -18.95 18.29 -19.55
N ASN A 39 -18.83 17.01 -19.91
CA ASN A 39 -19.29 16.47 -21.20
C ASN A 39 -20.04 15.16 -21.00
N GLN A 40 -21.33 15.26 -20.69
CA GLN A 40 -22.29 14.17 -20.65
C GLN A 40 -22.54 13.46 -22.00
N LYS A 41 -21.65 13.56 -23.00
CA LYS A 41 -21.87 13.02 -24.36
C LYS A 41 -20.88 11.96 -24.83
N GLN A 42 -20.02 11.39 -23.97
CA GLN A 42 -19.11 10.30 -24.41
C GLN A 42 -19.18 9.04 -23.52
N ALA A 43 -20.39 8.62 -23.17
CA ALA A 43 -20.61 7.35 -22.45
C ALA A 43 -20.62 6.10 -23.37
N SER A 44 -20.03 6.14 -24.57
CA SER A 44 -20.14 5.05 -25.55
C SER A 44 -18.88 4.20 -25.75
N ASN A 45 -17.80 4.41 -24.98
CA ASN A 45 -16.61 3.54 -25.06
C ASN A 45 -16.21 3.03 -23.67
N LYS A 46 -16.95 2.03 -23.14
CA LYS A 46 -16.64 1.32 -21.89
C LYS A 46 -15.28 0.58 -21.89
N ASN A 47 -14.63 0.43 -23.04
CA ASN A 47 -13.44 -0.39 -23.17
C ASN A 47 -12.11 0.30 -22.83
N ASN A 48 -12.10 1.60 -22.47
CA ASN A 48 -10.91 2.36 -22.11
C ASN A 48 -11.01 3.09 -20.78
N ALA A 49 -11.95 2.74 -19.91
CA ALA A 49 -12.02 3.31 -18.57
C ALA A 49 -10.84 2.83 -17.75
N VAL A 50 -9.99 3.76 -17.29
CA VAL A 50 -8.86 3.46 -16.41
C VAL A 50 -9.39 3.05 -15.06
N GLN A 51 -9.09 1.83 -14.63
CA GLN A 51 -9.47 1.32 -13.33
C GLN A 51 -8.65 2.01 -12.24
N ASN A 52 -9.31 2.56 -11.23
CA ASN A 52 -8.68 3.09 -10.02
C ASN A 52 -8.44 1.97 -9.00
N GLY A 53 -7.57 2.22 -8.02
CA GLY A 53 -7.20 1.23 -7.02
C GLY A 53 -7.30 1.73 -5.58
N ILE A 54 -7.22 0.79 -4.66
CA ILE A 54 -7.14 1.08 -3.22
C ILE A 54 -5.97 0.31 -2.61
N ILE A 55 -5.11 1.05 -1.90
CA ILE A 55 -4.07 0.46 -1.05
C ILE A 55 -4.69 0.16 0.30
N ILE A 56 -4.67 -1.09 0.73
CA ILE A 56 -5.45 -1.54 1.88
C ILE A 56 -4.64 -2.46 2.80
N HIS A 57 -4.90 -2.37 4.10
CA HIS A 57 -4.32 -3.23 5.14
C HIS A 57 -5.33 -4.24 5.67
N SER A 58 -6.53 -3.78 6.01
CA SER A 58 -7.54 -4.55 6.74
C SER A 58 -8.39 -5.41 5.80
N ASP A 59 -8.50 -6.70 6.11
CA ASP A 59 -9.37 -7.62 5.37
C ASP A 59 -10.86 -7.29 5.57
N LEU A 60 -11.23 -6.77 6.74
CA LEU A 60 -12.57 -6.27 6.99
C LEU A 60 -12.94 -5.15 5.99
N LEU A 61 -12.03 -4.18 5.83
CA LEU A 61 -12.24 -3.08 4.90
C LEU A 61 -12.18 -3.54 3.43
N LEU A 62 -11.30 -4.48 3.10
CA LEU A 62 -11.23 -5.11 1.78
C LEU A 62 -12.58 -5.70 1.38
N ASN A 63 -13.15 -6.53 2.26
CA ASN A 63 -14.43 -7.20 2.02
C ASN A 63 -15.58 -6.19 1.87
N TYR A 64 -15.60 -5.17 2.73
CA TYR A 64 -16.60 -4.11 2.65
C TYR A 64 -16.53 -3.35 1.32
N ILE A 65 -15.34 -2.89 0.94
CA ILE A 65 -15.16 -2.12 -0.29
C ILE A 65 -15.45 -2.98 -1.52
N LYS A 66 -14.97 -4.22 -1.55
CA LYS A 66 -15.23 -5.15 -2.65
C LYS A 66 -16.73 -5.40 -2.87
N ALA A 67 -17.50 -5.52 -1.78
CA ALA A 67 -18.94 -5.71 -1.86
C ALA A 67 -19.69 -4.47 -2.33
N LYS A 68 -19.24 -3.28 -1.92
CA LYS A 68 -19.96 -2.02 -2.16
C LYS A 68 -19.48 -1.28 -3.41
N TYR A 69 -18.19 -1.40 -3.75
CA TYR A 69 -17.51 -0.68 -4.83
C TYR A 69 -16.68 -1.66 -5.67
N PRO A 70 -17.31 -2.50 -6.50
CA PRO A 70 -16.67 -3.66 -7.16
C PRO A 70 -15.67 -3.31 -8.27
N HIS A 71 -15.58 -2.05 -8.71
CA HIS A 71 -14.73 -1.67 -9.83
C HIS A 71 -13.29 -1.31 -9.44
N PHE A 72 -12.96 -1.27 -8.15
CA PHE A 72 -11.57 -1.05 -7.72
C PHE A 72 -10.73 -2.31 -7.88
N TYR A 73 -9.43 -2.11 -8.18
CA TYR A 73 -8.42 -3.12 -7.88
C TYR A 73 -7.78 -2.82 -6.52
N PHE A 74 -7.21 -3.86 -5.91
CA PHE A 74 -6.63 -3.73 -4.58
C PHE A 74 -5.11 -3.92 -4.59
N VAL A 75 -4.44 -3.19 -3.70
CA VAL A 75 -3.01 -3.28 -3.44
C VAL A 75 -2.81 -3.60 -1.97
N SER A 76 -2.10 -4.69 -1.68
CA SER A 76 -1.73 -5.01 -0.30
C SER A 76 -0.69 -4.03 0.21
N SER A 77 -1.01 -3.37 1.34
CA SER A 77 -0.22 -2.27 1.88
C SER A 77 1.09 -2.74 2.54
N THR A 78 2.16 -1.99 2.34
CA THR A 78 3.43 -2.16 3.09
C THR A 78 3.25 -2.06 4.62
N THR A 79 2.14 -1.47 5.10
CA THR A 79 1.84 -1.39 6.53
C THR A 79 1.58 -2.76 7.17
N LYS A 80 1.34 -3.81 6.37
CA LYS A 80 1.31 -5.21 6.84
C LYS A 80 2.67 -5.69 7.36
N VAL A 81 3.75 -5.01 6.97
CA VAL A 81 5.14 -5.28 7.42
C VAL A 81 5.53 -6.74 7.17
N LEU A 82 5.35 -7.20 5.94
CA LEU A 82 5.69 -8.56 5.50
C LEU A 82 7.21 -8.68 5.38
N THR A 83 7.90 -8.98 6.47
CA THR A 83 9.37 -9.09 6.53
C THR A 83 9.87 -10.50 6.27
N ASP A 84 9.02 -11.50 6.43
CA ASP A 84 9.32 -12.88 6.07
C ASP A 84 8.94 -13.15 4.61
N PHE A 85 9.87 -13.77 3.86
CA PHE A 85 9.67 -13.98 2.42
C PHE A 85 8.52 -14.96 2.13
N LYS A 86 8.30 -15.95 3.00
CA LYS A 86 7.21 -16.91 2.83
C LYS A 86 5.86 -16.24 3.02
N GLN A 87 5.72 -15.38 4.04
CA GLN A 87 4.49 -14.58 4.24
C GLN A 87 4.23 -13.65 3.04
N PHE A 88 5.29 -13.06 2.48
CA PHE A 88 5.17 -12.25 1.28
C PHE A 88 4.71 -13.07 0.07
N GLU A 89 5.26 -14.28 -0.11
CA GLU A 89 4.86 -15.19 -1.18
C GLU A 89 3.40 -15.67 -1.02
N GLU A 90 2.97 -15.95 0.21
CA GLU A 90 1.57 -16.27 0.53
C GLU A 90 0.65 -15.11 0.14
N GLU A 91 1.03 -13.87 0.44
CA GLU A 91 0.27 -12.69 0.08
C GLU A 91 0.22 -12.47 -1.44
N LEU A 92 1.30 -12.77 -2.18
CA LEU A 92 1.31 -12.73 -3.64
C LEU A 92 0.32 -13.72 -4.27
N ASN A 93 0.08 -14.84 -3.60
CA ASN A 93 -0.89 -15.86 -4.05
C ASN A 93 -2.35 -15.46 -3.77
N HIS A 94 -2.56 -14.39 -3.00
CA HIS A 94 -3.91 -13.90 -2.71
C HIS A 94 -4.55 -13.29 -3.96
N ASN A 95 -5.64 -13.87 -4.45
CA ASN A 95 -6.27 -13.47 -5.71
C ASN A 95 -6.90 -12.07 -5.69
N GLU A 96 -7.17 -11.53 -4.49
CA GLU A 96 -7.79 -10.22 -4.33
C GLU A 96 -6.84 -9.07 -4.66
N PHE A 97 -5.53 -9.28 -4.56
CA PHE A 97 -4.55 -8.23 -4.79
C PHE A 97 -4.01 -8.26 -6.21
N LYS A 98 -4.12 -7.11 -6.87
CA LYS A 98 -3.44 -6.85 -8.14
C LYS A 98 -1.95 -6.60 -7.92
N TYR A 99 -1.60 -5.91 -6.82
CA TYR A 99 -0.23 -5.66 -6.42
C TYR A 99 -0.05 -5.91 -4.92
N VAL A 100 1.15 -6.30 -4.54
CA VAL A 100 1.55 -6.52 -3.15
C VAL A 100 2.84 -5.75 -2.89
N VAL A 101 2.83 -4.89 -1.87
CA VAL A 101 4.00 -4.10 -1.49
C VAL A 101 4.71 -4.81 -0.33
N PRO A 102 5.88 -5.43 -0.56
CA PRO A 102 6.65 -6.06 0.50
C PRO A 102 7.16 -5.04 1.52
N ASP A 103 7.63 -5.51 2.66
CA ASP A 103 8.49 -4.68 3.49
C ASP A 103 9.81 -4.41 2.74
N PHE A 104 10.30 -3.17 2.78
CA PHE A 104 11.48 -2.72 2.02
C PHE A 104 12.76 -3.51 2.31
N ARG A 105 12.80 -4.26 3.42
CA ARG A 105 13.90 -5.18 3.76
C ARG A 105 13.98 -6.38 2.83
N LEU A 106 12.91 -6.67 2.09
CA LEU A 106 12.89 -7.72 1.07
C LEU A 106 13.33 -7.23 -0.32
N ASN A 107 13.37 -5.92 -0.54
CA ASN A 107 13.58 -5.31 -1.87
C ASN A 107 14.80 -5.84 -2.63
N LYS A 108 15.89 -6.15 -1.93
CA LYS A 108 17.13 -6.66 -2.55
C LYS A 108 17.42 -8.14 -2.29
N GLN A 109 16.41 -8.91 -1.90
CA GLN A 109 16.56 -10.37 -1.82
C GLN A 109 16.43 -11.01 -3.22
N PHE A 110 17.24 -10.55 -4.17
CA PHE A 110 17.13 -10.88 -5.59
C PHE A 110 17.08 -12.38 -5.88
N THR A 111 17.86 -13.20 -5.17
CA THR A 111 17.83 -14.66 -5.33
C THR A 111 16.42 -15.22 -5.06
N LYS A 112 15.78 -14.78 -3.99
CA LYS A 112 14.43 -15.21 -3.64
C LYS A 112 13.37 -14.59 -4.57
N LEU A 113 13.54 -13.30 -4.90
CA LEU A 113 12.63 -12.62 -5.85
C LEU A 113 12.69 -13.31 -7.22
N ASN A 114 13.85 -13.74 -7.66
CA ASN A 114 14.01 -14.45 -8.92
C ASN A 114 13.41 -15.86 -8.92
N SER A 115 13.23 -16.50 -7.76
CA SER A 115 12.54 -17.79 -7.65
C SER A 115 11.02 -17.71 -7.76
N LEU A 116 10.43 -16.51 -7.64
CA LEU A 116 9.00 -16.30 -7.83
C LEU A 116 8.56 -16.66 -9.26
N SER A 117 7.36 -17.19 -9.40
CA SER A 117 6.73 -17.38 -10.70
C SER A 117 6.52 -16.05 -11.43
N GLN A 118 6.39 -16.09 -12.75
CA GLN A 118 6.15 -14.89 -13.55
C GLN A 118 4.85 -14.16 -13.11
N ALA A 119 3.82 -14.91 -12.76
CA ALA A 119 2.56 -14.34 -12.27
C ALA A 119 2.73 -13.61 -10.93
N GLN A 120 3.54 -14.15 -10.01
CA GLN A 120 3.85 -13.50 -8.75
C GLN A 120 4.72 -12.25 -8.96
N LYS A 121 5.75 -12.31 -9.81
CA LYS A 121 6.61 -11.14 -10.15
C LYS A 121 5.80 -9.95 -10.65
N GLN A 122 4.79 -10.19 -11.49
CA GLN A 122 3.92 -9.13 -12.01
C GLN A 122 3.07 -8.44 -10.95
N LYS A 123 2.91 -9.06 -9.77
CA LYS A 123 2.20 -8.46 -8.64
C LYS A 123 3.09 -7.68 -7.68
N VAL A 124 4.41 -7.83 -7.76
CA VAL A 124 5.32 -7.14 -6.83
C VAL A 124 5.37 -5.66 -7.15
N GLU A 125 5.16 -4.83 -6.13
CA GLU A 125 5.33 -3.39 -6.22
C GLU A 125 6.28 -2.91 -5.12
N PHE A 126 7.44 -2.39 -5.50
CA PHE A 126 8.46 -1.99 -4.55
C PHE A 126 8.30 -0.56 -4.06
N LEU A 127 8.47 -0.36 -2.75
CA LEU A 127 8.72 0.95 -2.16
C LEU A 127 10.23 1.24 -2.24
N CYS A 128 10.65 1.89 -3.33
CA CYS A 128 12.06 2.02 -3.69
C CYS A 128 12.86 2.94 -2.76
N ASN A 129 12.22 3.95 -2.17
CA ASN A 129 12.85 5.05 -1.44
C ASN A 129 12.39 5.15 0.01
N GLU A 130 12.13 4.01 0.66
CA GLU A 130 11.75 4.00 2.07
C GLU A 130 12.80 4.68 2.95
N CYS A 131 12.34 5.57 3.80
CA CYS A 131 13.21 6.31 4.73
C CYS A 131 13.26 5.70 6.14
N CYS A 132 12.47 4.66 6.42
CA CYS A 132 12.52 3.98 7.71
C CYS A 132 13.86 3.28 7.92
N TRP A 133 14.38 3.31 9.15
CA TRP A 133 15.63 2.65 9.48
C TRP A 133 15.56 1.14 9.21
N PHE A 134 16.53 0.61 8.44
CA PHE A 134 16.56 -0.79 8.02
C PHE A 134 16.59 -1.78 9.19
N GLY A 135 17.27 -1.44 10.28
CA GLY A 135 17.35 -2.24 11.51
C GLY A 135 16.14 -2.10 12.45
N CYS A 136 15.08 -1.39 12.07
CA CYS A 136 13.93 -1.19 12.94
C CYS A 136 13.10 -2.47 13.11
N HIS A 137 12.88 -2.90 14.36
CA HIS A 137 11.99 -4.02 14.70
C HIS A 137 10.58 -3.56 15.12
N ASP A 138 10.37 -2.25 15.28
CA ASP A 138 9.11 -1.67 15.79
C ASP A 138 8.22 -1.06 14.70
N ARG A 139 8.54 -1.30 13.41
CA ARG A 139 7.80 -0.72 12.29
C ARG A 139 6.28 -0.98 12.36
N LYS A 140 5.89 -2.19 12.77
CA LYS A 140 4.48 -2.55 12.94
C LYS A 140 3.82 -1.69 14.00
N LYS A 141 4.46 -1.52 15.17
CA LYS A 141 3.97 -0.65 16.25
C LYS A 141 3.87 0.82 15.81
N CYS A 142 4.81 1.30 14.97
CA CYS A 142 4.70 2.64 14.39
C CYS A 142 3.41 2.79 13.59
N TYR A 143 3.07 1.84 12.71
CA TYR A 143 1.84 1.89 11.93
C TYR A 143 0.59 1.74 12.78
N GLU A 144 0.60 0.91 13.82
CA GLU A 144 -0.50 0.79 14.79
C GLU A 144 -0.72 2.11 15.53
N ASN A 145 0.36 2.77 15.98
CA ASN A 145 0.27 4.07 16.64
C ASN A 145 -0.31 5.15 15.70
N VAL A 146 0.14 5.20 14.46
CA VAL A 146 -0.43 6.11 13.44
C VAL A 146 -1.90 5.79 13.19
N SER A 147 -2.25 4.51 13.16
CA SER A 147 -3.64 4.06 12.98
C SER A 147 -4.54 4.51 14.13
N GLN A 148 -4.11 4.35 15.38
CA GLN A 148 -4.83 4.84 16.56
C GLN A 148 -5.03 6.35 16.52
N LYS A 149 -3.96 7.11 16.23
CA LYS A 149 -4.06 8.58 16.09
C LYS A 149 -5.05 8.99 15.02
N SER A 150 -5.08 8.31 13.89
CA SER A 150 -6.01 8.63 12.81
C SER A 150 -7.47 8.31 13.15
N LEU A 151 -7.70 7.39 14.08
CA LEU A 151 -9.03 7.07 14.61
C LEU A 151 -9.46 7.98 15.79
N GLY A 152 -8.59 8.90 16.22
CA GLY A 152 -8.85 9.76 17.38
C GLY A 152 -8.78 9.02 18.72
N GLU A 153 -8.14 7.86 18.74
CA GLU A 153 -7.99 7.05 19.95
C GLU A 153 -6.78 7.49 20.77
N ASN A 154 -6.82 7.25 22.08
CA ASN A 154 -5.66 7.41 22.94
C ASN A 154 -4.58 6.42 22.48
N CYS A 155 -3.45 6.95 22.02
CA CYS A 155 -2.31 6.14 21.62
C CYS A 155 -1.29 6.05 22.75
N PHE A 156 -0.60 4.90 22.83
CA PHE A 156 0.59 4.81 23.67
C PHE A 156 1.71 5.67 23.04
N ASP A 157 2.56 6.22 23.89
CA ASP A 157 3.73 6.98 23.46
C ASP A 157 4.72 6.05 22.73
N HIS A 158 4.56 5.95 21.42
CA HIS A 158 5.54 5.26 20.60
C HIS A 158 6.58 6.25 20.10
N VAL A 159 7.82 6.04 20.53
CA VAL A 159 8.97 6.84 20.10
C VAL A 159 9.73 6.08 19.02
N CYS A 160 10.00 6.75 17.90
CA CYS A 160 10.81 6.16 16.84
C CYS A 160 12.23 5.89 17.33
N VAL A 161 12.68 4.63 17.22
CA VAL A 161 14.02 4.19 17.65
C VAL A 161 15.10 4.40 16.59
N SER A 162 14.77 5.00 15.45
CA SER A 162 15.73 5.28 14.38
C SER A 162 16.85 6.21 14.89
N PRO A 163 18.13 5.93 14.57
CA PRO A 163 19.23 6.84 14.88
C PRO A 163 19.07 8.24 14.30
N THR A 164 18.22 8.39 13.28
CA THR A 164 17.94 9.66 12.60
C THR A 164 16.68 10.36 13.09
N ALA A 165 15.92 9.75 14.00
CA ALA A 165 14.60 10.25 14.42
C ALA A 165 14.62 11.69 14.95
N GLN A 166 15.67 12.06 15.70
CA GLN A 166 15.80 13.39 16.31
C GLN A 166 16.12 14.49 15.28
N ARG A 167 16.89 14.19 14.25
CA ARG A 167 17.28 15.17 13.21
C ARG A 167 16.37 15.17 11.98
N GLY A 168 15.45 14.24 11.93
CA GLY A 168 14.63 13.98 10.75
C GLY A 168 15.38 13.25 9.64
N TYR A 169 14.66 12.96 8.56
CA TYR A 169 15.20 12.28 7.38
C TYR A 169 15.67 13.28 6.33
N SER A 170 16.79 12.95 5.68
CA SER A 170 17.22 13.58 4.45
C SER A 170 17.08 12.61 3.27
N PHE A 171 17.03 13.13 2.04
CA PHE A 171 17.03 12.28 0.85
C PHE A 171 18.27 11.37 0.79
N SER A 172 19.43 11.86 1.28
CA SER A 172 20.63 11.06 1.36
C SER A 172 20.53 9.87 2.32
N ASP A 173 19.68 9.94 3.34
CA ASP A 173 19.45 8.80 4.24
C ASP A 173 18.65 7.71 3.54
N ALA A 174 17.65 8.10 2.75
CA ALA A 174 16.88 7.14 1.93
C ALA A 174 17.79 6.43 0.93
N MET A 175 18.65 7.15 0.22
CA MET A 175 19.60 6.56 -0.74
C MET A 175 20.63 5.61 -0.11
N LYS A 176 20.96 5.79 1.17
CA LYS A 176 21.88 4.93 1.92
C LYS A 176 21.18 3.72 2.55
N ASN A 177 19.87 3.66 2.48
CA ASN A 177 19.11 2.55 3.03
C ASN A 177 19.43 1.27 2.25
N PRO A 178 19.78 0.14 2.91
CA PRO A 178 20.06 -1.12 2.22
C PRO A 178 18.89 -1.64 1.36
N GLY A 179 17.66 -1.25 1.66
CA GLY A 179 16.46 -1.57 0.87
C GLY A 179 16.16 -0.58 -0.27
N PHE A 180 16.97 0.47 -0.45
CA PHE A 180 16.80 1.42 -1.56
C PHE A 180 17.03 0.73 -2.90
N ILE A 181 16.10 0.90 -3.83
CA ILE A 181 16.23 0.42 -5.22
C ILE A 181 16.69 1.60 -6.08
N GLY A 182 17.92 1.53 -6.55
CA GLY A 182 18.51 2.48 -7.48
C GLY A 182 18.39 2.04 -8.94
N ILE A 183 18.88 2.86 -9.84
CA ILE A 183 18.90 2.57 -11.28
C ILE A 183 19.71 1.30 -11.57
N GLU A 184 20.79 1.08 -10.82
CA GLU A 184 21.65 -0.09 -10.90
C GLU A 184 20.96 -1.40 -10.54
N ASP A 185 19.89 -1.34 -9.76
CA ASP A 185 19.14 -2.53 -9.33
C ASP A 185 18.05 -2.94 -10.33
N ILE A 186 17.67 -2.07 -11.29
CA ILE A 186 16.52 -2.27 -12.19
C ILE A 186 16.63 -3.58 -12.99
N GLN A 187 17.83 -4.03 -13.29
CA GLN A 187 18.04 -5.29 -14.02
C GLN A 187 17.79 -6.53 -13.17
N ASN A 188 17.64 -6.38 -11.86
CA ASN A 188 17.49 -7.47 -10.89
C ASN A 188 16.07 -7.58 -10.32
N VAL A 189 15.19 -6.65 -10.64
CA VAL A 189 13.79 -6.56 -10.11
C VAL A 189 12.75 -6.82 -11.19
#